data_9971bc92293f5f662c0241c94a343730
#
_entry.id   9971bc92293f5f662c0241c94a343730
#
_cell.length_a   1.000
_cell.length_b   1.000
_cell.length_c   1.000
_cell.angle_alpha   90.00
_cell.angle_beta   90.00
_cell.angle_gamma   90.00
#
_symmetry.space_group_name_H-M   'P 1'
#
loop_
_entity.id
_entity.type
_entity.pdbx_description
1 polymer ?
#
loop_
_entity_poly.entity_id
_entity_poly.type
_entity_poly.pdbx_seq_one_letter_code
_entity_poly.pdbx_strand_id
1 'polypeptide(L)'
;MNRFRIVLVVLALAVSVGVSGCVTGKVMTLPGNLARSGMREAPQTAAAGRVVAVLDFTFAGTPPYEIGRDFDHARTIVWKGDPGEAMADLVADVLDEKGFRAVRVPSGEAVPGDAIARVWGTVDKFRVDSRKSGSMRLKVESAASVSLTVYGTGGSAPPNWNSTVTSDFWTEDALFVTPEGVRKAVTGAANAVAEETVRRLVAAGVIPGGKSHPAPGR
;
A
#
# COMPACT_ATOMS: atom_id res chain seq x y z
N MET A 1 -28.79 -18.82 -54.30
CA MET A 1 -28.52 -19.74 -53.17
C MET A 1 -27.17 -19.49 -52.43
N ASN A 2 -26.27 -18.71 -52.97
CA ASN A 2 -24.92 -18.52 -52.37
C ASN A 2 -24.79 -17.39 -51.32
N ARG A 3 -25.67 -16.41 -51.31
CA ARG A 3 -25.57 -15.28 -50.37
C ARG A 3 -25.95 -15.67 -48.92
N PHE A 4 -26.85 -16.61 -48.73
CA PHE A 4 -27.28 -17.09 -47.42
C PHE A 4 -26.21 -17.93 -46.72
N ARG A 5 -25.38 -18.66 -47.45
CA ARG A 5 -24.28 -19.47 -46.91
C ARG A 5 -23.11 -18.60 -46.44
N ILE A 6 -22.85 -17.46 -47.11
CA ILE A 6 -21.79 -16.53 -46.73
C ILE A 6 -22.14 -15.78 -45.40
N VAL A 7 -23.41 -15.39 -45.25
CA VAL A 7 -23.87 -14.73 -44.01
C VAL A 7 -23.77 -15.66 -42.79
N LEU A 8 -24.07 -16.94 -42.97
CA LEU A 8 -24.01 -17.95 -41.90
C LEU A 8 -22.57 -18.25 -41.47
N VAL A 9 -21.62 -18.27 -42.41
CA VAL A 9 -20.19 -18.47 -42.13
C VAL A 9 -19.61 -17.26 -41.42
N VAL A 10 -19.98 -16.02 -41.83
CA VAL A 10 -19.51 -14.79 -41.16
C VAL A 10 -20.09 -14.68 -39.77
N LEU A 11 -21.34 -15.07 -39.54
CA LEU A 11 -21.94 -15.08 -38.19
C LEU A 11 -21.30 -16.13 -37.27
N ALA A 12 -20.96 -17.31 -37.82
CA ALA A 12 -20.25 -18.35 -37.05
C ALA A 12 -18.82 -17.97 -36.72
N LEU A 13 -18.12 -17.21 -37.57
CA LEU A 13 -16.78 -16.66 -37.27
C LEU A 13 -16.84 -15.53 -36.25
N ALA A 14 -17.88 -14.69 -36.28
CA ALA A 14 -18.03 -13.60 -35.29
C ALA A 14 -18.34 -14.13 -33.89
N VAL A 15 -19.06 -15.27 -33.78
CA VAL A 15 -19.34 -15.92 -32.48
C VAL A 15 -18.08 -16.61 -31.92
N SER A 16 -17.22 -17.16 -32.77
CA SER A 16 -15.99 -17.84 -32.33
C SER A 16 -14.89 -16.90 -31.84
N VAL A 17 -14.90 -15.62 -32.23
CA VAL A 17 -13.95 -14.61 -31.74
C VAL A 17 -14.39 -14.04 -30.38
N GLY A 18 -15.68 -14.10 -30.05
CA GLY A 18 -16.22 -13.57 -28.77
C GLY A 18 -16.00 -14.49 -27.55
N VAL A 19 -15.61 -15.76 -27.74
CA VAL A 19 -15.46 -16.72 -26.62
C VAL A 19 -14.01 -16.91 -26.16
N SER A 20 -13.04 -16.36 -26.88
CA SER A 20 -11.60 -16.48 -26.53
C SER A 20 -11.13 -15.50 -25.43
N GLY A 21 -12.05 -14.80 -24.77
CA GLY A 21 -11.73 -13.75 -23.77
C GLY A 21 -11.72 -14.20 -22.31
N CYS A 22 -11.98 -15.47 -21.99
CA CYS A 22 -11.85 -15.98 -20.62
C CYS A 22 -10.58 -16.80 -20.44
N VAL A 23 -9.41 -16.22 -20.72
CA VAL A 23 -8.20 -16.67 -20.06
C VAL A 23 -8.32 -16.19 -18.63
N THR A 24 -8.82 -17.03 -17.72
CA THR A 24 -8.67 -16.85 -16.29
C THR A 24 -7.16 -16.85 -16.00
N GLY A 25 -6.56 -15.68 -16.09
CA GLY A 25 -5.14 -15.52 -15.79
C GLY A 25 -4.90 -16.08 -14.39
N LYS A 26 -3.92 -16.96 -14.23
CA LYS A 26 -3.52 -17.53 -12.94
C LYS A 26 -2.96 -16.47 -11.97
N VAL A 27 -2.82 -15.23 -12.43
CA VAL A 27 -2.19 -14.13 -11.70
C VAL A 27 -3.08 -12.90 -11.72
N MET A 28 -3.29 -12.30 -10.56
CA MET A 28 -3.86 -10.98 -10.39
C MET A 28 -2.74 -10.01 -10.04
N THR A 29 -2.47 -9.03 -10.89
CA THR A 29 -1.42 -8.04 -10.67
C THR A 29 -2.03 -6.76 -10.09
N LEU A 30 -1.49 -6.28 -8.98
CA LEU A 30 -1.82 -5.00 -8.37
C LEU A 30 -0.73 -3.97 -8.69
N PRO A 31 -1.10 -2.68 -8.87
CA PRO A 31 -0.12 -1.60 -9.04
C PRO A 31 0.73 -1.47 -7.78
N GLY A 32 2.01 -1.15 -7.96
CA GLY A 32 3.01 -1.11 -6.89
C GLY A 32 3.04 0.17 -6.05
N ASN A 33 2.00 1.00 -6.10
CA ASN A 33 1.91 2.23 -5.33
C ASN A 33 0.80 2.15 -4.27
N LEU A 34 1.10 2.66 -3.09
CA LEU A 34 0.15 2.81 -1.98
C LEU A 34 -0.41 4.24 -1.91
N ALA A 35 -0.51 4.93 -3.05
CA ALA A 35 -0.95 6.32 -3.09
C ALA A 35 -2.19 6.54 -2.21
N ARG A 36 -2.12 7.47 -1.29
CA ARG A 36 -3.29 7.94 -0.54
C ARG A 36 -4.30 8.50 -1.53
N SER A 37 -5.54 8.05 -1.41
CA SER A 37 -6.67 8.57 -2.17
C SER A 37 -7.01 9.98 -1.66
N GLY A 38 -6.23 10.95 -2.05
CA GLY A 38 -6.44 12.37 -1.78
C GLY A 38 -5.51 13.13 -2.70
N MET A 39 -6.06 14.04 -3.52
CA MET A 39 -5.22 14.97 -4.28
C MET A 39 -4.18 15.55 -3.33
N ARG A 40 -2.94 15.38 -3.70
CA ARG A 40 -1.82 16.08 -3.08
C ARG A 40 -2.03 17.58 -3.40
N GLU A 41 -2.83 18.26 -2.59
CA GLU A 41 -2.67 19.69 -2.47
C GLU A 41 -1.24 19.86 -1.94
N ALA A 42 -0.39 20.47 -2.75
CA ALA A 42 0.96 20.79 -2.33
C ALA A 42 0.86 21.44 -0.95
N PRO A 43 1.62 20.99 0.06
CA PRO A 43 1.50 21.51 1.40
C PRO A 43 1.71 23.01 1.33
N GLN A 44 0.61 23.75 1.46
CA GLN A 44 0.63 25.19 1.63
C GLN A 44 1.33 25.42 2.96
N THR A 45 2.52 25.97 2.87
CA THR A 45 3.41 26.26 3.99
C THR A 45 3.96 24.99 4.69
N ALA A 46 4.92 24.31 4.05
CA ALA A 46 5.89 23.51 4.78
C ALA A 46 6.43 24.38 5.92
N ALA A 47 6.10 24.03 7.15
CA ALA A 47 6.67 24.69 8.32
C ALA A 47 8.19 24.63 8.17
N ALA A 48 8.81 25.77 7.93
CA ALA A 48 10.24 25.87 7.76
C ALA A 48 10.92 25.11 8.89
N GLY A 49 11.62 24.02 8.60
CA GLY A 49 12.68 23.58 9.46
C GLY A 49 12.62 22.22 10.15
N ARG A 50 11.74 21.29 9.82
CA ARG A 50 11.77 19.97 10.47
C ARG A 50 11.91 18.87 9.42
N VAL A 51 13.12 18.70 8.89
CA VAL A 51 13.42 17.66 7.91
C VAL A 51 13.53 16.32 8.61
N VAL A 52 12.75 15.33 8.14
CA VAL A 52 12.85 13.93 8.55
C VAL A 52 13.32 13.13 7.33
N ALA A 53 14.47 12.50 7.45
CA ALA A 53 14.99 11.63 6.39
C ALA A 53 14.34 10.25 6.51
N VAL A 54 13.62 9.84 5.47
CA VAL A 54 13.02 8.50 5.37
C VAL A 54 13.86 7.70 4.38
N LEU A 55 14.64 6.76 4.91
CA LEU A 55 15.51 5.87 4.14
C LEU A 55 14.66 4.73 3.55
N ASP A 56 15.28 3.91 2.71
CA ASP A 56 14.61 2.75 2.15
C ASP A 56 14.20 1.77 3.25
N PHE A 57 13.01 1.20 3.08
CA PHE A 57 12.57 0.07 3.87
C PHE A 57 12.85 -1.21 3.10
N THR A 58 13.24 -2.25 3.80
CA THR A 58 13.54 -3.55 3.20
C THR A 58 12.32 -4.46 3.24
N PHE A 59 12.18 -5.30 2.24
CA PHE A 59 11.22 -6.40 2.21
C PHE A 59 11.93 -7.70 1.82
N ALA A 60 11.71 -8.78 2.57
CA ALA A 60 12.43 -10.04 2.38
C ALA A 60 12.00 -10.85 1.15
N GLY A 61 11.00 -10.38 0.37
CA GLY A 61 10.54 -11.03 -0.85
C GLY A 61 11.45 -10.76 -2.04
N THR A 62 11.26 -11.56 -3.09
CA THR A 62 11.91 -11.37 -4.40
C THR A 62 10.87 -11.16 -5.49
N PRO A 63 11.16 -10.29 -6.51
CA PRO A 63 10.22 -10.13 -7.62
C PRO A 63 10.04 -11.42 -8.44
N PRO A 64 8.85 -11.70 -8.97
CA PRO A 64 7.61 -10.95 -8.72
C PRO A 64 7.10 -11.15 -7.28
N TYR A 65 6.77 -10.07 -6.59
CA TYR A 65 6.35 -10.12 -5.20
C TYR A 65 4.96 -10.74 -5.05
N GLU A 66 4.92 -12.02 -4.72
CA GLU A 66 3.67 -12.70 -4.39
C GLU A 66 3.21 -12.30 -2.99
N ILE A 67 2.06 -11.61 -2.92
CA ILE A 67 1.54 -11.09 -1.66
C ILE A 67 0.31 -11.84 -1.16
N GLY A 68 -0.17 -12.85 -1.88
CA GLY A 68 -1.30 -13.67 -1.43
C GLY A 68 -2.04 -14.41 -2.52
N ARG A 69 -3.28 -14.82 -2.20
CA ARG A 69 -4.10 -15.64 -3.10
C ARG A 69 -5.56 -15.21 -3.13
N ASP A 70 -6.13 -15.34 -4.32
CA ASP A 70 -7.57 -15.43 -4.53
C ASP A 70 -7.94 -16.91 -4.55
N PHE A 71 -8.55 -17.37 -3.47
CA PHE A 71 -8.86 -18.78 -3.27
C PHE A 71 -9.99 -19.31 -4.17
N ASP A 72 -10.91 -18.43 -4.60
CA ASP A 72 -12.04 -18.84 -5.44
C ASP A 72 -11.65 -19.11 -6.90
N HIS A 73 -10.66 -18.39 -7.40
CA HIS A 73 -10.19 -18.53 -8.77
C HIS A 73 -8.78 -19.14 -8.85
N ALA A 74 -8.23 -19.59 -7.71
CA ALA A 74 -6.87 -20.14 -7.60
C ALA A 74 -5.79 -19.22 -8.21
N ARG A 75 -6.00 -17.89 -8.13
CA ARG A 75 -5.07 -16.89 -8.65
C ARG A 75 -4.05 -16.48 -7.59
N THR A 76 -2.79 -16.35 -7.98
CA THR A 76 -1.79 -15.68 -7.18
C THR A 76 -1.96 -14.17 -7.30
N ILE A 77 -1.88 -13.45 -6.16
CA ILE A 77 -1.92 -11.99 -6.13
C ILE A 77 -0.49 -11.49 -6.08
N VAL A 78 -0.12 -10.69 -7.08
CA VAL A 78 1.24 -10.16 -7.26
C VAL A 78 1.21 -8.63 -7.13
N TRP A 79 2.14 -8.10 -6.35
CA TRP A 79 2.40 -6.67 -6.21
C TRP A 79 3.48 -6.24 -7.21
N LYS A 80 3.19 -5.20 -7.99
CA LYS A 80 4.11 -4.68 -9.01
C LYS A 80 4.95 -3.55 -8.39
N GLY A 81 6.17 -3.82 -8.03
CA GLY A 81 7.08 -2.90 -7.35
C GLY A 81 7.51 -3.45 -5.99
N ASP A 82 8.42 -2.78 -5.33
CA ASP A 82 8.93 -3.18 -4.03
C ASP A 82 7.95 -2.75 -2.91
N PRO A 83 7.45 -3.68 -2.07
CA PRO A 83 6.63 -3.33 -0.92
C PRO A 83 7.35 -2.44 0.10
N GLY A 84 8.68 -2.58 0.23
CA GLY A 84 9.49 -1.73 1.10
C GLY A 84 9.50 -0.28 0.63
N GLU A 85 9.80 -0.04 -0.65
CA GLU A 85 9.72 1.30 -1.24
C GLU A 85 8.33 1.92 -1.08
N ALA A 86 7.28 1.15 -1.41
CA ALA A 86 5.90 1.62 -1.28
C ALA A 86 5.53 2.02 0.16
N MET A 87 6.00 1.27 1.16
CA MET A 87 5.79 1.59 2.58
C MET A 87 6.60 2.81 3.02
N ALA A 88 7.83 2.95 2.55
CA ALA A 88 8.66 4.11 2.87
C ALA A 88 8.07 5.41 2.29
N ASP A 89 7.55 5.36 1.05
CA ASP A 89 6.85 6.49 0.44
C ASP A 89 5.59 6.85 1.22
N LEU A 90 4.81 5.84 1.64
CA LEU A 90 3.61 6.07 2.43
C LEU A 90 3.90 6.69 3.80
N VAL A 91 4.95 6.23 4.49
CA VAL A 91 5.39 6.84 5.77
C VAL A 91 5.84 8.29 5.56
N ALA A 92 6.55 8.58 4.46
CA ALA A 92 6.93 9.95 4.11
C ALA A 92 5.69 10.83 3.86
N ASP A 93 4.70 10.34 3.12
CA ASP A 93 3.44 11.06 2.89
C ASP A 93 2.70 11.37 4.21
N VAL A 94 2.66 10.41 5.15
CA VAL A 94 2.04 10.63 6.47
C VAL A 94 2.81 11.67 7.28
N LEU A 95 4.14 11.67 7.23
CA LEU A 95 4.97 12.68 7.90
C LEU A 95 4.69 14.08 7.34
N ASP A 96 4.62 14.21 6.00
CA ASP A 96 4.28 15.50 5.36
C ASP A 96 2.90 16.00 5.78
N GLU A 97 1.89 15.12 5.85
CA GLU A 97 0.55 15.48 6.34
C GLU A 97 0.55 15.93 7.81
N LYS A 98 1.47 15.43 8.63
CA LYS A 98 1.64 15.86 10.01
C LYS A 98 2.46 17.15 10.16
N GLY A 99 2.85 17.77 9.04
CA GLY A 99 3.55 19.05 8.99
C GLY A 99 5.08 18.93 9.14
N PHE A 100 5.65 17.76 8.95
CA PHE A 100 7.08 17.57 8.77
C PHE A 100 7.44 17.73 7.29
N ARG A 101 8.70 17.98 6.99
CA ARG A 101 9.25 17.87 5.65
C ARG A 101 9.93 16.52 5.53
N ALA A 102 9.22 15.53 5.00
CA ALA A 102 9.79 14.22 4.75
C ALA A 102 10.65 14.25 3.48
N VAL A 103 11.86 13.72 3.56
CA VAL A 103 12.76 13.58 2.43
C VAL A 103 13.12 12.12 2.27
N ARG A 104 12.72 11.53 1.14
CA ARG A 104 13.13 10.18 0.78
C ARG A 104 14.62 10.18 0.44
N VAL A 105 15.35 9.25 1.03
CA VAL A 105 16.78 9.07 0.84
C VAL A 105 17.04 7.65 0.37
N PRO A 106 17.18 7.43 -0.95
CA PRO A 106 17.51 6.12 -1.51
C PRO A 106 18.84 5.58 -0.98
N SER A 107 18.99 4.26 -1.02
CA SER A 107 20.23 3.59 -0.61
C SER A 107 21.43 4.13 -1.38
N GLY A 108 22.46 4.54 -0.64
CA GLY A 108 23.69 5.10 -1.20
C GLY A 108 23.69 6.63 -1.33
N GLU A 109 22.59 7.31 -1.09
CA GLU A 109 22.53 8.76 -1.05
C GLU A 109 22.86 9.32 0.34
N ALA A 110 23.38 10.55 0.37
CA ALA A 110 23.71 11.22 1.62
C ALA A 110 22.44 11.74 2.29
N VAL A 111 22.31 11.48 3.60
CA VAL A 111 21.24 12.06 4.40
C VAL A 111 21.41 13.57 4.51
N PRO A 112 20.35 14.39 4.31
CA PRO A 112 20.41 15.83 4.47
C PRO A 112 21.00 16.23 5.84
N GLY A 113 21.95 17.16 5.84
CA GLY A 113 22.64 17.59 7.06
C GLY A 113 21.74 18.32 8.06
N ASP A 114 20.59 18.84 7.60
CA ASP A 114 19.55 19.50 8.40
C ASP A 114 18.46 18.53 8.88
N ALA A 115 18.59 17.24 8.61
CA ALA A 115 17.64 16.24 9.07
C ALA A 115 17.70 16.10 10.61
N ILE A 116 16.58 16.38 11.26
CA ILE A 116 16.42 16.24 12.72
C ILE A 116 16.24 14.80 13.17
N ALA A 117 15.82 13.92 12.26
CA ALA A 117 15.64 12.50 12.52
C ALA A 117 15.85 11.68 11.23
N ARG A 118 16.20 10.42 11.43
CA ARG A 118 16.29 9.39 10.37
C ARG A 118 15.38 8.24 10.72
N VAL A 119 14.63 7.77 9.73
CA VAL A 119 13.66 6.67 9.88
C VAL A 119 13.94 5.65 8.79
N TRP A 120 14.00 4.37 9.15
CA TRP A 120 14.12 3.25 8.21
C TRP A 120 13.36 2.05 8.78
N GLY A 121 13.19 1.00 8.00
CA GLY A 121 12.42 -0.13 8.49
C GLY A 121 12.53 -1.41 7.67
N THR A 122 11.85 -2.43 8.17
CA THR A 122 11.68 -3.72 7.50
C THR A 122 10.19 -4.03 7.44
N VAL A 123 9.69 -4.30 6.25
CA VAL A 123 8.34 -4.82 6.05
C VAL A 123 8.38 -6.32 6.31
N ASP A 124 7.93 -6.71 7.50
CA ASP A 124 7.97 -8.10 7.96
C ASP A 124 6.86 -8.94 7.33
N LYS A 125 5.73 -8.29 7.03
CA LYS A 125 4.57 -8.93 6.42
C LYS A 125 3.86 -7.95 5.49
N PHE A 126 3.57 -8.42 4.28
CA PHE A 126 2.77 -7.69 3.30
C PHE A 126 1.93 -8.71 2.54
N ARG A 127 0.72 -8.98 3.03
CA ARG A 127 -0.09 -10.10 2.56
C ARG A 127 -1.55 -9.73 2.43
N VAL A 128 -2.22 -10.31 1.41
CA VAL A 128 -3.66 -10.24 1.22
C VAL A 128 -4.20 -11.57 0.69
N ASP A 129 -5.28 -12.04 1.27
CA ASP A 129 -6.00 -13.22 0.80
C ASP A 129 -7.46 -12.83 0.52
N SER A 130 -8.03 -13.35 -0.56
CA SER A 130 -9.42 -13.11 -0.94
C SER A 130 -10.18 -14.42 -1.10
N ARG A 131 -11.41 -14.44 -0.59
CA ARG A 131 -12.29 -15.62 -0.66
C ARG A 131 -13.76 -15.21 -0.61
N LYS A 132 -14.61 -16.05 -1.18
CA LYS A 132 -16.07 -15.89 -1.03
C LYS A 132 -16.50 -16.29 0.39
N SER A 133 -17.36 -15.47 0.96
CA SER A 133 -17.91 -15.65 2.30
C SER A 133 -19.44 -15.53 2.33
N GLY A 134 -20.02 -15.77 3.50
CA GLY A 134 -21.46 -15.66 3.74
C GLY A 134 -22.29 -16.85 3.28
N SER A 135 -23.58 -16.83 3.65
CA SER A 135 -24.57 -17.79 3.15
C SER A 135 -24.71 -17.62 1.64
N MET A 136 -24.67 -18.71 0.89
CA MET A 136 -24.69 -18.74 -0.57
C MET A 136 -23.44 -18.17 -1.29
N ARG A 137 -22.36 -17.83 -0.59
CA ARG A 137 -21.11 -17.29 -1.15
C ARG A 137 -21.30 -16.07 -2.06
N LEU A 138 -22.20 -15.17 -1.68
CA LEU A 138 -22.51 -13.95 -2.43
C LEU A 138 -21.66 -12.75 -2.03
N LYS A 139 -20.85 -12.88 -0.98
CA LYS A 139 -19.91 -11.86 -0.55
C LYS A 139 -18.48 -12.31 -0.83
N VAL A 140 -17.61 -11.35 -1.10
CA VAL A 140 -16.18 -11.56 -1.24
C VAL A 140 -15.48 -10.79 -0.12
N GLU A 141 -14.69 -11.47 0.67
CA GLU A 141 -13.80 -10.85 1.66
C GLU A 141 -12.39 -10.82 1.11
N SER A 142 -11.78 -9.65 1.14
CA SER A 142 -10.35 -9.46 0.91
C SER A 142 -9.73 -8.98 2.22
N ALA A 143 -8.92 -9.83 2.84
CA ALA A 143 -8.27 -9.55 4.12
C ALA A 143 -6.77 -9.32 3.90
N ALA A 144 -6.30 -8.13 4.24
CA ALA A 144 -4.89 -7.77 4.17
C ALA A 144 -4.27 -7.65 5.55
N SER A 145 -3.01 -8.04 5.67
CA SER A 145 -2.19 -7.89 6.87
C SER A 145 -0.85 -7.29 6.49
N VAL A 146 -0.51 -6.18 7.12
CA VAL A 146 0.77 -5.49 6.96
C VAL A 146 1.44 -5.36 8.31
N SER A 147 2.74 -5.71 8.38
CA SER A 147 3.57 -5.53 9.57
C SER A 147 4.88 -4.85 9.19
N LEU A 148 5.26 -3.85 9.95
CA LEU A 148 6.45 -3.04 9.76
C LEU A 148 7.22 -2.94 11.07
N THR A 149 8.49 -3.34 11.07
CA THR A 149 9.45 -2.98 12.11
C THR A 149 10.17 -1.72 11.69
N VAL A 150 9.91 -0.62 12.40
CA VAL A 150 10.52 0.69 12.15
C VAL A 150 11.62 0.98 13.14
N TYR A 151 12.67 1.59 12.67
CA TYR A 151 13.81 2.09 13.44
C TYR A 151 13.89 3.61 13.30
N GLY A 152 14.39 4.29 14.32
CA GLY A 152 14.54 5.72 14.28
C GLY A 152 15.68 6.22 15.14
N THR A 153 16.34 7.28 14.66
CA THR A 153 17.33 8.06 15.43
C THR A 153 17.03 9.53 15.33
N GLY A 154 17.14 10.25 16.42
CA GLY A 154 16.91 11.70 16.46
C GLY A 154 16.22 12.12 17.75
N GLY A 155 16.08 13.42 17.93
CA GLY A 155 15.40 14.02 19.07
C GLY A 155 15.92 13.53 20.43
N SER A 156 15.00 13.18 21.32
CA SER A 156 15.27 12.64 22.67
C SER A 156 15.11 11.13 22.77
N ALA A 157 14.91 10.44 21.63
CA ALA A 157 14.72 8.99 21.63
C ALA A 157 16.00 8.26 22.08
N PRO A 158 15.84 7.08 22.70
CA PRO A 158 16.98 6.21 23.00
C PRO A 158 17.74 5.85 21.72
N PRO A 159 19.07 5.73 21.79
CA PRO A 159 19.84 5.15 20.68
C PRO A 159 19.29 3.75 20.36
N ASN A 160 19.16 3.43 19.06
CA ASN A 160 18.59 2.18 18.57
C ASN A 160 17.09 1.96 18.88
N TRP A 161 16.33 3.05 18.96
CA TRP A 161 14.88 2.92 19.11
C TRP A 161 14.26 2.15 17.92
N ASN A 162 13.39 1.22 18.23
CA ASN A 162 12.59 0.52 17.23
C ASN A 162 11.19 0.19 17.77
N SER A 163 10.29 -0.11 16.84
CA SER A 163 8.93 -0.54 17.17
C SER A 163 8.34 -1.34 16.02
N THR A 164 7.65 -2.43 16.34
CA THR A 164 6.88 -3.20 15.35
C THR A 164 5.42 -2.79 15.39
N VAL A 165 4.88 -2.46 14.22
CA VAL A 165 3.49 -2.08 14.00
C VAL A 165 2.85 -3.08 13.08
N THR A 166 1.68 -3.60 13.44
CA THR A 166 0.91 -4.51 12.60
C THR A 166 -0.52 -3.99 12.48
N SER A 167 -1.09 -4.09 11.30
CA SER A 167 -2.51 -3.82 11.06
C SER A 167 -3.09 -4.86 10.12
N ASP A 168 -4.30 -5.26 10.44
CA ASP A 168 -5.15 -6.07 9.57
C ASP A 168 -6.30 -5.19 9.08
N PHE A 169 -6.64 -5.32 7.81
CA PHE A 169 -7.76 -4.61 7.21
C PHE A 169 -8.49 -5.53 6.24
N TRP A 170 -9.80 -5.42 6.19
CA TRP A 170 -10.61 -6.24 5.30
C TRP A 170 -11.66 -5.39 4.57
N THR A 171 -12.03 -5.86 3.38
CA THR A 171 -13.09 -5.28 2.57
C THR A 171 -14.08 -6.35 2.20
N GLU A 172 -15.34 -5.96 2.03
CA GLU A 172 -16.38 -6.80 1.44
C GLU A 172 -16.75 -6.26 0.08
N ASP A 173 -16.76 -7.13 -0.93
CA ASP A 173 -17.26 -6.86 -2.27
C ASP A 173 -18.44 -7.79 -2.57
N ALA A 174 -19.25 -7.48 -3.57
CA ALA A 174 -20.34 -8.33 -4.03
C ALA A 174 -19.89 -9.24 -5.18
N LEU A 175 -20.16 -10.52 -5.08
CA LEU A 175 -20.09 -11.57 -6.11
C LEU A 175 -18.69 -11.98 -6.61
N PHE A 176 -17.76 -11.04 -6.80
CA PHE A 176 -16.46 -11.36 -7.44
C PHE A 176 -15.30 -10.72 -6.73
N VAL A 177 -14.16 -11.43 -6.67
CA VAL A 177 -12.88 -10.85 -6.25
C VAL A 177 -12.40 -9.88 -7.33
N THR A 178 -12.33 -8.61 -7.00
CA THR A 178 -11.88 -7.54 -7.90
C THR A 178 -10.49 -7.05 -7.51
N PRO A 179 -9.63 -6.66 -8.47
CA PRO A 179 -8.34 -6.04 -8.16
C PRO A 179 -8.50 -4.78 -7.28
N GLU A 180 -9.60 -4.05 -7.46
CA GLU A 180 -9.89 -2.83 -6.68
C GLU A 180 -10.19 -3.16 -5.22
N GLY A 181 -11.04 -4.15 -4.94
CA GLY A 181 -11.34 -4.59 -3.57
C GLY A 181 -10.10 -5.11 -2.84
N VAL A 182 -9.28 -5.92 -3.54
CA VAL A 182 -8.01 -6.41 -3.01
C VAL A 182 -7.05 -5.24 -2.73
N ARG A 183 -6.91 -4.30 -3.67
CA ARG A 183 -6.07 -3.11 -3.51
C ARG A 183 -6.53 -2.27 -2.32
N LYS A 184 -7.82 -2.06 -2.17
CA LYS A 184 -8.41 -1.30 -1.05
C LYS A 184 -8.07 -1.95 0.29
N ALA A 185 -8.12 -3.28 0.40
CA ALA A 185 -7.73 -3.98 1.62
C ALA A 185 -6.25 -3.75 1.95
N VAL A 186 -5.35 -3.94 0.98
CA VAL A 186 -3.90 -3.71 1.15
C VAL A 186 -3.61 -2.26 1.55
N THR A 187 -4.20 -1.30 0.82
CA THR A 187 -4.00 0.13 1.09
C THR A 187 -4.53 0.53 2.47
N GLY A 188 -5.67 -0.04 2.89
CA GLY A 188 -6.22 0.20 4.23
C GLY A 188 -5.29 -0.27 5.34
N ALA A 189 -4.77 -1.50 5.25
CA ALA A 189 -3.82 -2.03 6.21
C ALA A 189 -2.51 -1.22 6.24
N ALA A 190 -1.97 -0.89 5.07
CA ALA A 190 -0.73 -0.13 4.94
C ALA A 190 -0.86 1.29 5.51
N ASN A 191 -1.95 2.00 5.23
CA ASN A 191 -2.22 3.33 5.79
C ASN A 191 -2.28 3.29 7.33
N ALA A 192 -3.00 2.32 7.90
CA ALA A 192 -3.08 2.18 9.34
C ALA A 192 -1.71 1.93 9.99
N VAL A 193 -0.86 1.10 9.35
CA VAL A 193 0.52 0.88 9.80
C VAL A 193 1.35 2.15 9.71
N ALA A 194 1.28 2.90 8.61
CA ALA A 194 2.05 4.13 8.43
C ALA A 194 1.65 5.22 9.44
N GLU A 195 0.34 5.42 9.68
CA GLU A 195 -0.17 6.37 10.66
C GLU A 195 0.28 6.02 12.09
N GLU A 196 0.13 4.76 12.47
CA GLU A 196 0.56 4.28 13.78
C GLU A 196 2.08 4.38 13.94
N THR A 197 2.85 4.11 12.88
CA THR A 197 4.30 4.28 12.85
C THR A 197 4.69 5.71 13.18
N VAL A 198 4.12 6.69 12.48
CA VAL A 198 4.40 8.12 12.72
C VAL A 198 3.97 8.52 14.13
N ARG A 199 2.83 8.05 14.61
CA ARG A 199 2.40 8.29 15.98
C ARG A 199 3.41 7.79 17.02
N ARG A 200 3.97 6.58 16.82
CA ARG A 200 4.99 6.02 17.72
C ARG A 200 6.33 6.75 17.65
N LEU A 201 6.75 7.18 16.45
CA LEU A 201 7.94 8.01 16.30
C LEU A 201 7.85 9.32 17.10
N VAL A 202 6.68 9.96 17.07
CA VAL A 202 6.40 11.17 17.88
C VAL A 202 6.37 10.83 19.38
N ALA A 203 5.63 9.80 19.76
CA ALA A 203 5.49 9.43 21.19
C ALA A 203 6.82 9.02 21.82
N ALA A 204 7.72 8.41 21.06
CA ALA A 204 9.06 8.03 21.51
C ALA A 204 10.07 9.19 21.50
N GLY A 205 9.70 10.36 20.98
CA GLY A 205 10.60 11.50 20.85
C GLY A 205 11.67 11.35 19.77
N VAL A 206 11.53 10.39 18.85
CA VAL A 206 12.39 10.28 17.65
C VAL A 206 12.23 11.52 16.79
N ILE A 207 10.99 11.93 16.59
CA ILE A 207 10.62 13.20 15.96
C ILE A 207 9.90 14.07 17.00
N PRO A 208 10.23 15.36 17.08
CA PRO A 208 9.60 16.24 18.06
C PRO A 208 8.12 16.36 17.77
N GLY A 209 7.29 16.26 18.80
CA GLY A 209 5.84 16.43 18.68
C GLY A 209 5.51 17.73 17.94
N GLY A 210 4.71 17.63 16.87
CA GLY A 210 4.13 18.83 16.24
C GLY A 210 3.37 19.61 17.31
N LYS A 211 3.44 20.95 17.30
CA LYS A 211 2.55 21.76 18.13
C LYS A 211 1.12 21.35 17.78
N SER A 212 0.43 20.73 18.73
CA SER A 212 -1.01 20.57 18.61
C SER A 212 -1.59 21.94 18.33
N HIS A 213 -2.17 22.12 17.15
CA HIS A 213 -2.93 23.33 16.86
C HIS A 213 -4.03 23.40 17.92
N PRO A 214 -4.11 24.46 18.75
CA PRO A 214 -5.18 24.54 19.72
C PRO A 214 -6.49 24.47 18.94
N ALA A 215 -7.39 23.57 19.36
CA ALA A 215 -8.72 23.47 18.79
C ALA A 215 -9.34 24.87 18.78
N PRO A 216 -9.98 25.29 17.67
CA PRO A 216 -10.67 26.58 17.64
C PRO A 216 -11.70 26.57 18.78
N GLY A 217 -11.54 27.51 19.70
CA GLY A 217 -12.40 27.66 20.88
C GLY A 217 -13.86 27.70 20.46
N ARG A 218 -14.70 26.94 21.16
CA ARG A 218 -16.15 26.98 21.08
C ARG A 218 -16.69 28.31 21.61
#